data_8823b67b7f5048eac2db9ef3627deb7f
#
_entry.id   8823b67b7f5048eac2db9ef3627deb7f
#
_cell.length_a   1.000
_cell.length_b   1.000
_cell.length_c   1.000
_cell.angle_alpha   90.00
_cell.angle_beta   90.00
_cell.angle_gamma   90.00
#
_symmetry.space_group_name_H-M   'P 1'
#
loop_
_entity.id
_entity.type
_entity.pdbx_description
1 polymer ?
#
loop_
_entity_poly.entity_id
_entity_poly.type
_entity_poly.pdbx_seq_one_letter_code
_entity_poly.pdbx_strand_id
1 'polypeptide(L)'
;MRGFRHLSALILLLLLSPSCGEKGGVNRETIPLVIRILEDRDCEEAGLIEYASDFSRDADIYLLGKSYFCNGFAERFINYDVKDNVDASAAEDMLPDFAGETLVCISTENPFGKTRPSNNEEYSRDFTVRLVLSALDTVSHISPYDLDGLKHKNTAKIIIFGDPATAEYGLFDADTLLRRKSCNIPLVSPVDMMLEKVFTSKAGKAVNVGILADLDQCDASVYAQRFRAKAAECNAGGSKCVIFPTHNKDSLLHRLLDSYSAGNEKPLDAVLVDDISLDIRTLKFELADLLSILNESSMTYGRMIADNFLLLDSFNTVADFLYSYLRSNNLFTHNISKPQVVTYLPIPKPETEDGSIILIPSSYVQN
;
A
#
# COMPACT_ATOMS: atom_id res chain seq x y z
N MET A 1 -41.01 37.09 28.91
CA MET A 1 -40.62 35.67 29.07
C MET A 1 -40.81 34.98 27.75
N ARG A 2 -39.78 34.81 26.98
CA ARG A 2 -39.73 33.94 25.75
C ARG A 2 -38.44 33.19 25.77
N GLY A 3 -38.56 31.87 26.05
CA GLY A 3 -37.41 30.98 26.11
C GLY A 3 -36.84 30.69 24.73
N PHE A 4 -35.57 30.88 24.57
CA PHE A 4 -34.79 30.38 23.42
C PHE A 4 -34.49 28.91 23.65
N ARG A 5 -35.03 28.07 22.79
CA ARG A 5 -34.66 26.66 22.67
C ARG A 5 -33.42 26.59 21.80
N HIS A 6 -32.29 26.22 22.37
CA HIS A 6 -31.10 25.81 21.64
C HIS A 6 -31.36 24.45 20.98
N LEU A 7 -31.43 24.45 19.68
CA LEU A 7 -31.48 23.24 18.85
C LEU A 7 -30.02 22.81 18.63
N SER A 8 -29.56 21.87 19.46
CA SER A 8 -28.25 21.20 19.23
C SER A 8 -28.41 20.28 18.02
N ALA A 9 -27.84 20.70 16.92
CA ALA A 9 -27.69 19.84 15.74
C ALA A 9 -26.65 18.76 16.06
N LEU A 10 -27.13 17.58 16.38
CA LEU A 10 -26.32 16.36 16.49
C LEU A 10 -25.89 15.98 15.07
N ILE A 11 -24.67 16.37 14.69
CA ILE A 11 -24.03 15.88 13.47
C ILE A 11 -23.67 14.43 13.74
N LEU A 12 -24.52 13.52 13.28
CA LEU A 12 -24.26 12.09 13.25
C LEU A 12 -23.19 11.85 12.16
N LEU A 13 -21.94 11.83 12.56
CA LEU A 13 -20.83 11.37 11.72
C LEU A 13 -21.06 9.86 11.50
N LEU A 14 -21.73 9.53 10.42
CA LEU A 14 -21.76 8.16 9.91
C LEU A 14 -20.33 7.80 9.52
N LEU A 15 -19.62 7.16 10.43
CA LEU A 15 -18.46 6.36 10.13
C LEU A 15 -18.93 5.31 9.14
N LEU A 16 -18.68 5.55 7.87
CA LEU A 16 -18.75 4.54 6.82
C LEU A 16 -17.65 3.53 7.12
N SER A 17 -17.91 2.62 8.06
CA SER A 17 -17.28 1.31 8.00
C SER A 17 -17.60 0.79 6.60
N PRO A 18 -16.65 0.39 5.78
CA PRO A 18 -16.98 -0.29 4.54
C PRO A 18 -17.70 -1.58 4.95
N SER A 19 -19.02 -1.56 4.86
CA SER A 19 -19.84 -2.76 4.91
C SER A 19 -19.41 -3.59 3.72
N CYS A 20 -18.56 -4.58 3.97
CA CYS A 20 -18.19 -5.58 2.98
C CYS A 20 -19.42 -6.48 2.78
N GLY A 21 -20.33 -6.07 1.89
CA GLY A 21 -21.14 -7.03 1.14
C GLY A 21 -20.17 -7.93 0.36
N GLU A 22 -20.53 -9.18 0.13
CA GLU A 22 -19.76 -10.08 -0.74
C GLU A 22 -19.52 -9.38 -2.07
N LYS A 23 -18.36 -8.73 -2.18
CA LYS A 23 -17.92 -8.05 -3.38
C LYS A 23 -17.62 -9.15 -4.39
N GLY A 24 -18.14 -9.03 -5.62
CA GLY A 24 -17.92 -9.95 -6.72
C GLY A 24 -16.44 -10.12 -7.06
N GLY A 25 -15.71 -10.69 -6.12
CA GLY A 25 -14.33 -11.11 -6.27
C GLY A 25 -14.29 -12.37 -7.13
N VAL A 26 -13.27 -12.48 -7.95
CA VAL A 26 -12.84 -13.72 -8.58
C VAL A 26 -12.96 -14.81 -7.52
N ASN A 27 -13.71 -15.89 -7.82
CA ASN A 27 -13.89 -17.03 -6.92
C ASN A 27 -12.53 -17.75 -6.79
N ARG A 28 -11.70 -17.25 -5.89
CA ARG A 28 -10.32 -17.72 -5.69
C ARG A 28 -10.34 -18.72 -4.54
N GLU A 29 -9.92 -19.94 -4.80
CA GLU A 29 -9.83 -20.97 -3.76
C GLU A 29 -8.85 -20.52 -2.66
N THR A 30 -9.22 -20.78 -1.42
CA THR A 30 -8.38 -20.50 -0.26
C THR A 30 -7.18 -21.46 -0.25
N ILE A 31 -5.97 -20.96 -0.02
CA ILE A 31 -4.76 -21.78 0.02
C ILE A 31 -4.72 -22.72 1.25
N PRO A 32 -4.03 -23.86 1.16
CA PRO A 32 -3.95 -24.84 2.24
C PRO A 32 -3.49 -24.27 3.58
N LEU A 33 -2.50 -23.35 3.58
CA LEU A 33 -2.01 -22.69 4.78
C LEU A 33 -3.15 -21.96 5.52
N VAL A 34 -3.93 -21.16 4.79
CA VAL A 34 -5.03 -20.40 5.38
C VAL A 34 -6.13 -21.33 5.89
N ILE A 35 -6.46 -22.40 5.15
CA ILE A 35 -7.44 -23.42 5.59
C ILE A 35 -6.97 -24.02 6.92
N ARG A 36 -5.72 -24.49 7.00
CA ARG A 36 -5.13 -25.07 8.21
C ARG A 36 -5.26 -24.14 9.41
N ILE A 37 -4.88 -22.88 9.27
CA ILE A 37 -4.92 -21.90 10.37
C ILE A 37 -6.37 -21.59 10.79
N LEU A 38 -7.33 -21.62 9.86
CA LEU A 38 -8.74 -21.41 10.19
C LEU A 38 -9.38 -22.58 10.91
N GLU A 39 -8.99 -23.83 10.58
CA GLU A 39 -9.54 -25.06 11.14
C GLU A 39 -8.88 -25.42 12.48
N ASP A 40 -7.56 -25.26 12.59
CA ASP A 40 -6.81 -25.53 13.81
C ASP A 40 -6.70 -24.23 14.65
N ARG A 41 -7.46 -24.19 15.73
CA ARG A 41 -7.47 -23.05 16.65
C ARG A 41 -6.27 -23.03 17.59
N ASP A 42 -5.64 -24.18 17.79
CA ASP A 42 -4.54 -24.34 18.73
C ASP A 42 -3.16 -24.22 18.04
N CYS A 43 -3.13 -23.98 16.71
CA CYS A 43 -1.87 -23.76 16.01
C CYS A 43 -1.23 -22.42 16.41
N GLU A 44 0.10 -22.37 16.32
CA GLU A 44 0.91 -21.21 16.70
C GLU A 44 0.44 -19.92 15.97
N GLU A 45 0.16 -20.02 14.68
CA GLU A 45 -0.27 -18.88 13.88
C GLU A 45 -1.65 -18.33 14.29
N ALA A 46 -2.55 -19.19 14.76
CA ALA A 46 -3.85 -18.75 15.26
C ALA A 46 -3.70 -17.94 16.55
N GLY A 47 -2.85 -18.42 17.48
CA GLY A 47 -2.52 -17.71 18.70
C GLY A 47 -1.81 -16.37 18.45
N LEU A 48 -0.93 -16.33 17.46
CA LEU A 48 -0.26 -15.11 17.01
C LEU A 48 -1.25 -14.04 16.50
N ILE A 49 -2.20 -14.45 15.66
CA ILE A 49 -3.23 -13.52 15.14
C ILE A 49 -4.12 -13.00 16.26
N GLU A 50 -4.50 -13.86 17.21
CA GLU A 50 -5.31 -13.47 18.37
C GLU A 50 -4.57 -12.45 19.22
N TYR A 51 -3.30 -12.69 19.54
CA TYR A 51 -2.46 -11.75 20.28
C TYR A 51 -2.34 -10.40 19.55
N ALA A 52 -2.06 -10.43 18.23
CA ALA A 52 -1.89 -9.22 17.44
C ALA A 52 -3.20 -8.43 17.24
N SER A 53 -4.37 -9.05 17.44
CA SER A 53 -5.65 -8.35 17.30
C SER A 53 -5.90 -7.27 18.35
N ASP A 54 -5.20 -7.34 19.49
CA ASP A 54 -5.23 -6.34 20.56
C ASP A 54 -3.99 -5.40 20.50
N PHE A 55 -3.69 -4.90 19.31
CA PHE A 55 -2.55 -4.01 19.12
C PHE A 55 -2.77 -2.62 19.73
N SER A 56 -1.68 -2.03 20.21
CA SER A 56 -1.66 -0.71 20.83
C SER A 56 -1.03 0.34 19.90
N ARG A 57 -1.01 1.59 20.35
CA ARG A 57 -0.28 2.69 19.69
C ARG A 57 1.24 2.42 19.58
N ASP A 58 1.79 1.57 20.44
CA ASP A 58 3.22 1.22 20.46
C ASP A 58 3.57 0.14 19.43
N ALA A 59 2.57 -0.42 18.73
CA ALA A 59 2.79 -1.28 17.58
C ALA A 59 3.36 -0.46 16.40
N ASP A 60 4.05 -1.14 15.46
CA ASP A 60 4.78 -0.51 14.37
C ASP A 60 3.98 -0.51 13.06
N ILE A 61 4.41 0.33 12.11
CA ILE A 61 3.92 0.36 10.73
C ILE A 61 4.79 -0.60 9.90
N TYR A 62 4.18 -1.58 9.24
CA TYR A 62 4.89 -2.56 8.43
C TYR A 62 4.75 -2.30 6.94
N LEU A 63 5.85 -2.42 6.21
CA LEU A 63 5.92 -2.31 4.75
C LEU A 63 6.54 -3.59 4.18
N LEU A 64 5.75 -4.34 3.42
CA LEU A 64 6.17 -5.52 2.68
C LEU A 64 6.48 -5.12 1.24
N GLY A 65 7.71 -5.24 0.79
CA GLY A 65 8.06 -4.82 -0.55
C GLY A 65 9.51 -5.14 -0.93
N LYS A 66 9.83 -4.94 -2.20
CA LYS A 66 11.21 -5.04 -2.67
C LYS A 66 12.08 -3.97 -2.03
N SER A 67 13.38 -4.25 -1.90
CA SER A 67 14.33 -3.37 -1.21
C SER A 67 14.35 -1.95 -1.76
N TYR A 68 14.27 -1.79 -3.10
CA TYR A 68 14.26 -0.45 -3.70
C TYR A 68 13.03 0.37 -3.29
N PHE A 69 11.85 -0.25 -3.24
CA PHE A 69 10.62 0.41 -2.83
C PHE A 69 10.65 0.75 -1.33
N CYS A 70 11.08 -0.21 -0.50
CA CYS A 70 11.25 -0.01 0.93
C CYS A 70 12.18 1.16 1.25
N ASN A 71 13.32 1.25 0.57
CA ASN A 71 14.28 2.34 0.78
C ASN A 71 13.72 3.70 0.36
N GLY A 72 13.10 3.79 -0.82
CA GLY A 72 12.50 5.04 -1.30
C GLY A 72 11.30 5.49 -0.45
N PHE A 73 10.49 4.54 0.02
CA PHE A 73 9.38 4.85 0.93
C PHE A 73 9.89 5.33 2.29
N ALA A 74 10.89 4.64 2.86
CA ALA A 74 11.50 4.99 4.13
C ALA A 74 12.13 6.39 4.13
N GLU A 75 12.87 6.73 3.06
CA GLU A 75 13.47 8.06 2.90
C GLU A 75 12.43 9.18 2.95
N ARG A 76 11.30 8.98 2.26
CA ARG A 76 10.18 9.95 2.28
C ARG A 76 9.46 9.95 3.62
N PHE A 77 9.24 8.78 4.22
CA PHE A 77 8.52 8.63 5.50
C PHE A 77 9.19 9.39 6.65
N ILE A 78 10.52 9.32 6.77
CA ILE A 78 11.26 10.01 7.84
C ILE A 78 11.21 11.54 7.72
N ASN A 79 10.99 12.07 6.51
CA ASN A 79 11.01 13.49 6.23
C ASN A 79 9.64 14.05 5.84
N TYR A 80 8.57 13.25 5.97
CA TYR A 80 7.23 13.66 5.57
C TYR A 80 6.67 14.66 6.57
N ASP A 81 6.45 15.90 6.11
CA ASP A 81 5.97 17.03 6.90
C ASP A 81 5.07 17.87 5.98
N VAL A 82 3.78 17.58 5.96
CA VAL A 82 2.76 18.26 5.15
C VAL A 82 1.52 18.62 5.95
N LYS A 83 1.46 18.18 7.21
CA LYS A 83 0.37 18.45 8.14
C LYS A 83 0.92 19.10 9.40
N ASP A 84 0.20 20.05 9.93
CA ASP A 84 0.43 20.51 11.29
C ASP A 84 0.06 19.38 12.28
N ASN A 85 1.03 18.95 13.09
CA ASN A 85 0.87 17.86 14.03
C ASN A 85 -0.12 18.17 15.17
N VAL A 86 -0.49 19.44 15.36
CA VAL A 86 -1.45 19.86 16.39
C VAL A 86 -2.88 19.82 15.85
N ASP A 87 -3.16 20.53 14.75
CA ASP A 87 -4.53 20.69 14.25
C ASP A 87 -4.83 19.92 12.96
N ALA A 88 -3.82 19.27 12.36
CA ALA A 88 -3.89 18.52 11.09
C ALA A 88 -4.25 19.40 9.87
N SER A 89 -4.05 20.69 9.95
CA SER A 89 -4.13 21.55 8.77
C SER A 89 -3.04 21.18 7.76
N ALA A 90 -3.24 21.56 6.50
CA ALA A 90 -2.26 21.31 5.45
C ALA A 90 -1.15 22.37 5.52
N ALA A 91 -0.26 22.26 6.50
CA ALA A 91 0.86 23.15 6.74
C ALA A 91 2.06 22.37 7.30
N GLU A 92 3.25 22.66 6.78
CA GLU A 92 4.50 22.16 7.35
C GLU A 92 4.77 22.86 8.69
N ASP A 93 5.08 22.11 9.74
CA ASP A 93 5.39 22.64 11.07
C ASP A 93 6.81 22.34 11.55
N MET A 94 7.66 21.81 10.67
CA MET A 94 9.06 21.40 10.91
C MET A 94 9.20 20.17 11.81
N LEU A 95 8.09 19.49 12.15
CA LEU A 95 8.07 18.20 12.83
C LEU A 95 7.52 17.15 11.86
N PRO A 96 8.26 16.07 11.56
CA PRO A 96 7.73 15.04 10.67
C PRO A 96 6.35 14.53 11.13
N ASP A 97 5.42 14.39 10.20
CA ASP A 97 4.04 13.91 10.47
C ASP A 97 3.99 12.56 11.18
N PHE A 98 5.03 11.74 11.02
CA PHE A 98 5.19 10.44 11.65
C PHE A 98 6.22 10.45 12.78
N ALA A 99 6.42 11.60 13.45
CA ALA A 99 7.33 11.68 14.59
C ALA A 99 7.02 10.59 15.63
N GLY A 100 8.07 9.88 16.08
CA GLY A 100 7.98 8.77 17.03
C GLY A 100 7.57 7.43 16.45
N GLU A 101 7.05 7.38 15.24
CA GLU A 101 6.66 6.13 14.59
C GLU A 101 7.86 5.31 14.11
N THR A 102 7.70 3.99 14.09
CA THR A 102 8.66 3.07 13.49
C THR A 102 8.06 2.46 12.23
N LEU A 103 8.76 2.59 11.10
CA LEU A 103 8.51 1.87 9.87
C LEU A 103 9.36 0.60 9.84
N VAL A 104 8.72 -0.55 9.86
CA VAL A 104 9.38 -1.85 9.71
C VAL A 104 9.26 -2.32 8.27
N CYS A 105 10.36 -2.38 7.56
CA CYS A 105 10.41 -2.89 6.20
C CYS A 105 10.75 -4.39 6.22
N ILE A 106 9.93 -5.22 5.59
CA ILE A 106 10.25 -6.61 5.32
C ILE A 106 10.46 -6.76 3.82
N SER A 107 11.71 -7.07 3.42
CA SER A 107 12.02 -7.27 2.01
C SER A 107 11.33 -8.54 1.49
N THR A 108 10.68 -8.42 0.34
CA THR A 108 10.10 -9.58 -0.36
C THR A 108 11.13 -10.31 -1.23
N GLU A 109 12.36 -9.82 -1.29
CA GLU A 109 13.48 -10.43 -2.01
C GLU A 109 14.18 -11.46 -1.12
N ASN A 110 14.53 -12.60 -1.72
CA ASN A 110 15.29 -13.61 -1.00
C ASN A 110 16.80 -13.33 -1.14
N PRO A 111 17.50 -12.94 -0.07
CA PRO A 111 18.92 -12.61 -0.13
C PRO A 111 19.83 -13.82 -0.39
N PHE A 112 19.34 -15.05 -0.23
CA PHE A 112 20.12 -16.29 -0.39
C PHE A 112 19.92 -16.97 -1.75
N GLY A 113 19.39 -16.26 -2.76
CA GLY A 113 19.51 -16.65 -4.17
C GLY A 113 18.70 -17.85 -4.65
N LYS A 114 17.86 -18.45 -3.84
CA LYS A 114 16.82 -19.33 -4.38
C LYS A 114 15.73 -18.47 -4.98
N THR A 115 15.84 -18.24 -6.28
CA THR A 115 14.80 -17.62 -7.06
C THR A 115 13.47 -18.26 -6.71
N ARG A 116 12.48 -17.45 -6.34
CA ARG A 116 11.08 -17.88 -6.32
C ARG A 116 10.84 -18.67 -7.62
N PRO A 117 10.23 -19.83 -7.58
CA PRO A 117 9.73 -20.41 -8.81
C PRO A 117 8.79 -19.37 -9.42
N SER A 118 9.23 -18.70 -10.46
CA SER A 118 8.55 -17.53 -11.05
C SER A 118 7.14 -17.83 -11.56
N ASN A 119 6.73 -19.10 -11.55
CA ASN A 119 5.47 -19.59 -12.10
C ASN A 119 4.62 -20.38 -11.08
N ASN A 120 4.94 -20.36 -9.77
CA ASN A 120 4.11 -21.01 -8.77
C ASN A 120 3.31 -19.97 -7.98
N GLU A 121 2.09 -19.69 -8.44
CA GLU A 121 1.17 -18.76 -7.78
C GLU A 121 0.87 -19.16 -6.33
N GLU A 122 0.66 -20.45 -6.07
CA GLU A 122 0.37 -20.98 -4.74
C GLU A 122 1.52 -20.69 -3.76
N TYR A 123 2.76 -20.89 -4.20
CA TYR A 123 3.94 -20.55 -3.41
C TYR A 123 4.01 -19.06 -3.09
N SER A 124 3.73 -18.20 -4.07
CA SER A 124 3.74 -16.75 -3.86
C SER A 124 2.65 -16.31 -2.89
N ARG A 125 1.49 -16.93 -2.94
CA ARG A 125 0.36 -16.68 -2.03
C ARG A 125 0.72 -17.15 -0.61
N ASP A 126 1.21 -18.36 -0.44
CA ASP A 126 1.66 -18.91 0.84
C ASP A 126 2.75 -18.02 1.47
N PHE A 127 3.80 -17.72 0.70
CA PHE A 127 4.88 -16.86 1.17
C PHE A 127 4.39 -15.48 1.63
N THR A 128 3.46 -14.87 0.90
CA THR A 128 2.92 -13.54 1.29
C THR A 128 2.11 -13.61 2.58
N VAL A 129 1.30 -14.67 2.78
CA VAL A 129 0.60 -14.88 4.06
C VAL A 129 1.60 -15.04 5.21
N ARG A 130 2.70 -15.76 4.99
CA ARG A 130 3.76 -15.91 6.02
C ARG A 130 4.48 -14.60 6.32
N LEU A 131 4.67 -13.72 5.33
CA LEU A 131 5.19 -12.37 5.58
C LEU A 131 4.23 -11.57 6.47
N VAL A 132 2.93 -11.66 6.23
CA VAL A 132 1.93 -11.01 7.09
C VAL A 132 1.98 -11.59 8.50
N LEU A 133 2.01 -12.90 8.66
CA LEU A 133 2.15 -13.55 9.97
C LEU A 133 3.42 -13.11 10.69
N SER A 134 4.54 -13.02 9.98
CA SER A 134 5.79 -12.53 10.58
C SER A 134 5.75 -11.04 10.98
N ALA A 135 4.90 -10.23 10.34
CA ALA A 135 4.66 -8.85 10.78
C ALA A 135 3.81 -8.79 12.06
N LEU A 136 2.98 -9.80 12.31
CA LEU A 136 2.18 -9.93 13.54
C LEU A 136 2.98 -10.49 14.71
N ASP A 137 4.06 -11.20 14.44
CA ASP A 137 4.92 -11.79 15.46
C ASP A 137 5.66 -10.71 16.27
N THR A 138 6.01 -11.03 17.52
CA THR A 138 6.73 -10.16 18.46
C THR A 138 8.21 -10.45 18.54
N VAL A 139 8.70 -11.42 17.77
CA VAL A 139 10.12 -11.80 17.79
C VAL A 139 10.74 -11.79 16.39
N SER A 140 12.04 -11.56 16.35
CA SER A 140 12.91 -11.77 15.20
C SER A 140 14.14 -12.52 15.66
N HIS A 141 14.85 -13.19 14.74
CA HIS A 141 16.09 -13.87 15.06
C HIS A 141 17.30 -12.95 14.86
N ILE A 142 18.32 -13.10 15.70
CA ILE A 142 19.55 -12.30 15.60
C ILE A 142 20.35 -12.74 14.37
N SER A 143 20.33 -14.02 14.04
CA SER A 143 21.14 -14.64 13.01
C SER A 143 20.43 -15.85 12.41
N PRO A 144 20.69 -16.22 11.14
CA PRO A 144 20.15 -17.44 10.55
C PRO A 144 20.76 -18.73 11.14
N TYR A 145 21.85 -18.63 11.90
CA TYR A 145 22.56 -19.76 12.49
C TYR A 145 22.30 -19.93 13.99
N ASP A 146 21.55 -19.01 14.60
CA ASP A 146 21.20 -19.04 16.01
C ASP A 146 19.68 -18.91 16.17
N LEU A 147 19.00 -20.05 16.20
CA LEU A 147 17.55 -20.13 16.31
C LEU A 147 17.05 -19.79 17.72
N ASP A 148 17.91 -19.91 18.73
CA ASP A 148 17.61 -19.55 20.13
C ASP A 148 17.83 -18.05 20.39
N GLY A 149 18.61 -17.40 19.55
CA GLY A 149 18.91 -15.97 19.64
C GLY A 149 17.74 -15.10 19.17
N LEU A 150 16.77 -14.88 20.05
CA LEU A 150 15.56 -14.09 19.76
C LEU A 150 15.75 -12.64 20.19
N LYS A 151 15.20 -11.73 19.37
CA LYS A 151 15.10 -10.31 19.68
C LYS A 151 13.64 -9.87 19.62
N HIS A 152 13.19 -9.15 20.64
CA HIS A 152 11.85 -8.58 20.65
C HIS A 152 11.69 -7.51 19.56
N LYS A 153 10.55 -7.54 18.88
CA LYS A 153 10.05 -6.51 17.98
C LYS A 153 8.56 -6.25 18.25
N ASN A 154 8.04 -5.11 17.87
CA ASN A 154 6.62 -4.83 18.01
C ASN A 154 5.82 -5.53 16.89
N THR A 155 4.56 -5.84 17.20
CA THR A 155 3.58 -6.30 16.21
C THR A 155 3.14 -5.15 15.28
N ALA A 156 2.48 -5.48 14.18
CA ALA A 156 1.96 -4.49 13.27
C ALA A 156 0.66 -3.84 13.78
N LYS A 157 0.52 -2.52 13.59
CA LYS A 157 -0.76 -1.80 13.68
C LYS A 157 -1.37 -1.50 12.30
N ILE A 158 -0.58 -1.66 11.25
CA ILE A 158 -0.97 -1.59 9.84
C ILE A 158 0.09 -2.27 8.98
N ILE A 159 -0.32 -2.91 7.90
CA ILE A 159 0.58 -3.58 6.95
C ILE A 159 0.33 -3.03 5.54
N ILE A 160 1.40 -2.53 4.92
CA ILE A 160 1.41 -1.97 3.58
C ILE A 160 2.05 -2.98 2.63
N PHE A 161 1.37 -3.31 1.54
CA PHE A 161 1.89 -4.13 0.45
C PHE A 161 2.53 -3.19 -0.57
N GLY A 162 3.82 -2.93 -0.42
CA GLY A 162 4.55 -1.91 -1.16
C GLY A 162 4.71 -2.21 -2.65
N ASP A 163 4.74 -3.49 -3.04
CA ASP A 163 4.78 -3.85 -4.46
C ASP A 163 3.46 -4.51 -4.91
N PRO A 164 2.99 -4.19 -6.14
CA PRO A 164 1.71 -4.67 -6.65
C PRO A 164 1.66 -6.19 -6.81
N ALA A 165 2.79 -6.86 -7.06
CA ALA A 165 2.84 -8.31 -7.21
C ALA A 165 2.59 -9.01 -5.88
N THR A 166 3.20 -8.53 -4.80
CA THR A 166 2.93 -9.06 -3.45
C THR A 166 1.46 -8.85 -3.06
N ALA A 167 0.88 -7.69 -3.41
CA ALA A 167 -0.55 -7.45 -3.19
C ALA A 167 -1.45 -8.38 -4.03
N GLU A 168 -1.12 -8.59 -5.32
CA GLU A 168 -1.89 -9.47 -6.20
C GLU A 168 -1.89 -10.90 -5.71
N TYR A 169 -0.74 -11.41 -5.27
CA TYR A 169 -0.65 -12.80 -4.85
C TYR A 169 -1.21 -13.05 -3.45
N GLY A 170 -1.09 -12.15 -2.50
CA GLY A 170 -1.37 -12.51 -1.11
C GLY A 170 -2.33 -11.63 -0.33
N LEU A 171 -2.68 -10.44 -0.82
CA LEU A 171 -3.57 -9.53 -0.07
C LEU A 171 -4.94 -10.17 0.21
N PHE A 172 -5.51 -10.86 -0.78
CA PHE A 172 -6.80 -11.52 -0.62
C PHE A 172 -6.79 -12.63 0.44
N ASP A 173 -5.76 -13.47 0.42
CA ASP A 173 -5.62 -14.59 1.37
C ASP A 173 -5.35 -14.09 2.78
N ALA A 174 -4.47 -13.10 2.93
CA ALA A 174 -4.18 -12.47 4.21
C ALA A 174 -5.41 -11.74 4.78
N ASP A 175 -6.11 -10.95 3.98
CA ASP A 175 -7.33 -10.26 4.40
C ASP A 175 -8.43 -11.25 4.81
N THR A 176 -8.61 -12.34 4.05
CA THR A 176 -9.54 -13.42 4.38
C THR A 176 -9.19 -14.07 5.72
N LEU A 177 -7.92 -14.38 5.94
CA LEU A 177 -7.43 -14.96 7.18
C LEU A 177 -7.69 -14.05 8.38
N LEU A 178 -7.22 -12.79 8.30
CA LEU A 178 -7.33 -11.85 9.42
C LEU A 178 -8.79 -11.56 9.75
N ARG A 179 -9.65 -11.32 8.76
CA ARG A 179 -11.09 -11.09 8.99
C ARG A 179 -11.78 -12.27 9.64
N ARG A 180 -11.52 -13.50 9.18
CA ARG A 180 -12.12 -14.70 9.77
C ARG A 180 -11.65 -14.97 11.20
N LYS A 181 -10.47 -14.49 11.56
CA LYS A 181 -9.94 -14.52 12.93
C LYS A 181 -10.28 -13.24 13.73
N SER A 182 -11.11 -12.34 13.18
CA SER A 182 -11.51 -11.07 13.83
C SER A 182 -10.34 -10.14 14.15
N CYS A 183 -9.25 -10.23 13.42
CA CYS A 183 -8.11 -9.33 13.52
C CYS A 183 -8.33 -8.13 12.57
N ASN A 184 -8.40 -6.92 13.13
CA ASN A 184 -8.78 -5.71 12.40
C ASN A 184 -7.57 -4.86 11.96
N ILE A 185 -6.37 -5.44 11.88
CA ILE A 185 -5.18 -4.75 11.37
C ILE A 185 -5.40 -4.47 9.88
N PRO A 186 -5.33 -3.19 9.44
CA PRO A 186 -5.52 -2.86 8.04
C PRO A 186 -4.41 -3.41 7.16
N LEU A 187 -4.81 -4.01 6.05
CA LEU A 187 -3.93 -4.41 4.96
C LEU A 187 -4.20 -3.48 3.79
N VAL A 188 -3.19 -2.76 3.32
CA VAL A 188 -3.36 -1.76 2.26
C VAL A 188 -2.35 -1.94 1.12
N SER A 189 -2.79 -1.66 -0.09
CA SER A 189 -1.95 -1.63 -1.30
C SER A 189 -2.02 -0.23 -1.90
N PRO A 190 -0.86 0.42 -2.17
CA PRO A 190 -0.83 1.76 -2.76
C PRO A 190 -1.62 1.86 -4.07
N VAL A 191 -1.44 0.89 -4.96
CA VAL A 191 -2.14 0.85 -6.26
C VAL A 191 -3.64 0.75 -6.08
N ASP A 192 -4.12 -0.12 -5.18
CA ASP A 192 -5.56 -0.26 -4.94
C ASP A 192 -6.16 1.00 -4.32
N MET A 193 -5.43 1.65 -3.43
CA MET A 193 -5.88 2.90 -2.82
C MET A 193 -5.98 4.04 -3.84
N MET A 194 -5.01 4.14 -4.75
CA MET A 194 -5.07 5.10 -5.85
C MET A 194 -6.25 4.80 -6.77
N LEU A 195 -6.46 3.55 -7.16
CA LEU A 195 -7.60 3.11 -7.96
C LEU A 195 -8.93 3.40 -7.26
N GLU A 196 -9.05 3.10 -5.97
CA GLU A 196 -10.24 3.41 -5.17
C GLU A 196 -10.59 4.90 -5.21
N LYS A 197 -9.59 5.79 -5.03
CA LYS A 197 -9.78 7.25 -5.13
C LYS A 197 -10.32 7.64 -6.51
N VAL A 198 -9.79 7.06 -7.59
CA VAL A 198 -10.24 7.37 -8.96
C VAL A 198 -11.68 6.90 -9.18
N PHE A 199 -12.00 5.64 -8.88
CA PHE A 199 -13.34 5.09 -9.10
C PHE A 199 -14.40 5.77 -8.23
N THR A 200 -14.06 6.10 -6.99
CA THR A 200 -14.95 6.84 -6.07
C THR A 200 -15.23 8.25 -6.59
N SER A 201 -14.21 8.95 -7.11
CA SER A 201 -14.37 10.31 -7.66
C SER A 201 -15.32 10.37 -8.86
N LYS A 202 -15.46 9.27 -9.59
CA LYS A 202 -16.31 9.16 -10.80
C LYS A 202 -17.65 8.44 -10.54
N ALA A 203 -17.97 8.13 -9.28
CA ALA A 203 -19.25 7.53 -8.85
C ALA A 203 -19.64 6.30 -9.69
N GLY A 204 -18.74 5.36 -9.93
CA GLY A 204 -18.98 4.12 -10.67
C GLY A 204 -19.12 4.25 -12.18
N LYS A 205 -18.78 5.42 -12.75
CA LYS A 205 -18.68 5.57 -14.20
C LYS A 205 -17.39 4.95 -14.74
N ALA A 206 -17.41 4.60 -16.02
CA ALA A 206 -16.19 4.14 -16.72
C ALA A 206 -15.11 5.23 -16.69
N VAL A 207 -13.88 4.83 -16.35
CA VAL A 207 -12.71 5.70 -16.24
C VAL A 207 -11.60 5.28 -17.20
N ASN A 208 -10.79 6.25 -17.62
CA ASN A 208 -9.57 6.02 -18.39
C ASN A 208 -8.38 6.44 -17.53
N VAL A 209 -7.46 5.50 -17.27
CA VAL A 209 -6.35 5.69 -16.34
C VAL A 209 -5.03 5.42 -17.03
N GLY A 210 -4.07 6.32 -16.84
CA GLY A 210 -2.65 6.07 -17.13
C GLY A 210 -1.96 5.58 -15.86
N ILE A 211 -1.11 4.56 -15.95
CA ILE A 211 -0.29 4.09 -14.84
C ILE A 211 1.17 4.23 -15.24
N LEU A 212 1.90 5.10 -14.56
CA LEU A 212 3.35 5.24 -14.67
C LEU A 212 3.99 4.26 -13.69
N ALA A 213 4.70 3.26 -14.21
CA ALA A 213 5.24 2.16 -13.40
C ALA A 213 6.67 1.79 -13.79
N ASP A 214 7.46 1.40 -12.79
CA ASP A 214 8.75 0.76 -13.02
C ASP A 214 8.54 -0.70 -13.44
N LEU A 215 8.51 -0.93 -14.77
CA LEU A 215 8.25 -2.26 -15.34
C LEU A 215 9.44 -3.21 -15.22
N ASP A 216 10.62 -2.73 -14.82
CA ASP A 216 11.75 -3.60 -14.46
C ASP A 216 11.50 -4.27 -13.09
N GLN A 217 10.66 -3.65 -12.27
CA GLN A 217 10.33 -4.15 -10.95
C GLN A 217 9.02 -4.94 -10.89
N CYS A 218 8.02 -4.58 -11.68
CA CYS A 218 6.72 -5.25 -11.69
C CYS A 218 6.14 -5.35 -13.09
N ASP A 219 5.67 -6.54 -13.44
CA ASP A 219 5.08 -6.80 -14.75
C ASP A 219 3.80 -5.99 -14.98
N ALA A 220 3.65 -5.46 -16.20
CA ALA A 220 2.47 -4.69 -16.61
C ALA A 220 1.15 -5.46 -16.45
N SER A 221 1.17 -6.79 -16.58
CA SER A 221 -0.01 -7.64 -16.44
C SER A 221 -0.61 -7.57 -15.04
N VAL A 222 0.22 -7.39 -14.00
CA VAL A 222 -0.21 -7.26 -12.60
C VAL A 222 -1.05 -5.99 -12.43
N TYR A 223 -0.57 -4.86 -12.94
CA TYR A 223 -1.35 -3.60 -12.92
C TYR A 223 -2.67 -3.72 -13.67
N ALA A 224 -2.65 -4.36 -14.83
CA ALA A 224 -3.85 -4.59 -15.62
C ALA A 224 -4.86 -5.50 -14.91
N GLN A 225 -4.40 -6.49 -14.14
CA GLN A 225 -5.26 -7.37 -13.34
C GLN A 225 -5.88 -6.59 -12.16
N ARG A 226 -5.08 -5.84 -11.40
CA ARG A 226 -5.57 -5.01 -10.29
C ARG A 226 -6.60 -3.97 -10.77
N PHE A 227 -6.32 -3.30 -11.89
CA PHE A 227 -7.27 -2.35 -12.48
C PHE A 227 -8.59 -3.02 -12.85
N ARG A 228 -8.55 -4.18 -13.55
CA ARG A 228 -9.76 -4.91 -13.95
C ARG A 228 -10.56 -5.39 -12.74
N ALA A 229 -9.89 -5.90 -11.72
CA ALA A 229 -10.54 -6.33 -10.48
C ALA A 229 -11.27 -5.16 -9.81
N LYS A 230 -10.61 -4.00 -9.68
CA LYS A 230 -11.22 -2.80 -9.09
C LYS A 230 -12.36 -2.24 -9.95
N ALA A 231 -12.23 -2.23 -11.27
CA ALA A 231 -13.29 -1.81 -12.19
C ALA A 231 -14.54 -2.70 -12.08
N ALA A 232 -14.35 -4.01 -11.94
CA ALA A 232 -15.44 -4.97 -11.73
C ALA A 232 -16.11 -4.74 -10.36
N GLU A 233 -15.34 -4.56 -9.30
CA GLU A 233 -15.84 -4.26 -7.95
C GLU A 233 -16.70 -2.99 -7.90
N CYS A 234 -16.28 -1.95 -8.64
CA CYS A 234 -16.99 -0.68 -8.73
C CYS A 234 -18.11 -0.67 -9.78
N ASN A 235 -18.39 -1.78 -10.45
CA ASN A 235 -19.34 -1.88 -11.56
C ASN A 235 -19.07 -0.87 -12.71
N ALA A 236 -17.81 -0.49 -12.90
CA ALA A 236 -17.38 0.51 -13.87
C ALA A 236 -16.99 -0.13 -15.21
N GLY A 237 -17.91 -0.85 -15.84
CA GLY A 237 -17.71 -1.48 -17.14
C GLY A 237 -17.30 -0.48 -18.21
N GLY A 238 -16.40 -0.90 -19.13
CA GLY A 238 -15.85 -0.03 -20.17
C GLY A 238 -14.70 0.87 -19.75
N SER A 239 -14.23 0.77 -18.50
CA SER A 239 -13.01 1.42 -18.04
C SER A 239 -11.78 0.88 -18.76
N LYS A 240 -10.78 1.73 -18.98
CA LYS A 240 -9.53 1.38 -19.65
C LYS A 240 -8.33 1.84 -18.85
N CYS A 241 -7.24 1.08 -18.89
CA CYS A 241 -5.94 1.53 -18.40
C CYS A 241 -4.86 1.39 -19.47
N VAL A 242 -3.91 2.32 -19.44
CA VAL A 242 -2.66 2.27 -20.19
C VAL A 242 -1.52 2.27 -19.20
N ILE A 243 -0.63 1.29 -19.29
CA ILE A 243 0.53 1.16 -18.42
C ILE A 243 1.74 1.65 -19.19
N PHE A 244 2.48 2.60 -18.62
CA PHE A 244 3.58 3.27 -19.28
C PHE A 244 4.85 3.16 -18.41
N PRO A 245 5.98 2.70 -19.01
CA PRO A 245 7.21 2.49 -18.27
C PRO A 245 7.91 3.80 -17.92
N THR A 246 8.54 3.83 -16.75
CA THR A 246 9.21 5.01 -16.18
C THR A 246 10.73 5.01 -16.32
N HIS A 247 11.32 4.00 -16.96
CA HIS A 247 12.78 3.86 -17.13
C HIS A 247 13.46 5.10 -17.75
N ASN A 248 12.76 5.86 -18.58
CA ASN A 248 13.17 7.19 -19.00
C ASN A 248 12.27 8.23 -18.32
N LYS A 249 12.86 9.08 -17.48
CA LYS A 249 12.14 10.05 -16.65
C LYS A 249 11.87 11.39 -17.34
N ASP A 250 12.45 11.60 -18.52
CA ASP A 250 12.29 12.86 -19.24
C ASP A 250 10.91 12.94 -19.89
N SER A 251 10.19 14.05 -19.65
CA SER A 251 8.89 14.36 -20.26
C SER A 251 7.90 13.17 -20.21
N LEU A 252 7.77 12.57 -19.03
CA LEU A 252 6.98 11.34 -18.84
C LEU A 252 5.50 11.53 -19.18
N LEU A 253 4.88 12.62 -18.74
CA LEU A 253 3.46 12.90 -19.01
C LEU A 253 3.24 13.18 -20.49
N HIS A 254 4.11 13.93 -21.12
CA HIS A 254 4.05 14.20 -22.55
C HIS A 254 4.08 12.89 -23.35
N ARG A 255 5.04 12.02 -23.07
CA ARG A 255 5.18 10.71 -23.74
C ARG A 255 4.02 9.77 -23.46
N LEU A 256 3.49 9.78 -22.22
CA LEU A 256 2.28 9.03 -21.89
C LEU A 256 1.09 9.54 -22.71
N LEU A 257 0.88 10.85 -22.79
CA LEU A 257 -0.23 11.45 -23.53
C LEU A 257 -0.11 11.18 -25.04
N ASP A 258 1.08 11.26 -25.61
CA ASP A 258 1.31 10.89 -27.01
C ASP A 258 0.97 9.42 -27.29
N SER A 259 1.46 8.53 -26.43
CA SER A 259 1.15 7.10 -26.52
C SER A 259 -0.35 6.83 -26.35
N TYR A 260 -0.99 7.54 -25.44
CA TYR A 260 -2.42 7.41 -25.16
C TYR A 260 -3.27 7.90 -26.32
N SER A 261 -2.90 9.03 -26.94
CA SER A 261 -3.65 9.65 -28.04
C SER A 261 -3.74 8.78 -29.28
N ALA A 262 -2.73 7.96 -29.54
CA ALA A 262 -2.66 7.10 -30.72
C ALA A 262 -3.76 6.03 -30.78
N GLY A 263 -4.44 5.72 -29.66
CA GLY A 263 -5.43 4.66 -29.58
C GLY A 263 -6.72 5.00 -28.84
N ASN A 264 -6.90 6.22 -28.36
CA ASN A 264 -8.04 6.57 -27.49
C ASN A 264 -8.66 7.91 -27.86
N GLU A 265 -10.00 7.94 -27.94
CA GLU A 265 -10.78 9.15 -28.24
C GLU A 265 -11.25 9.91 -26.97
N LYS A 266 -11.24 9.23 -25.80
CA LYS A 266 -11.73 9.81 -24.55
C LYS A 266 -10.57 10.33 -23.71
N PRO A 267 -10.77 11.42 -22.96
CA PRO A 267 -9.72 11.97 -22.11
C PRO A 267 -9.33 11.00 -20.97
N LEU A 268 -8.11 11.14 -20.48
CA LEU A 268 -7.64 10.51 -19.24
C LEU A 268 -8.33 11.14 -18.04
N ASP A 269 -8.85 10.31 -17.15
CA ASP A 269 -9.45 10.73 -15.87
C ASP A 269 -8.39 10.82 -14.76
N ALA A 270 -7.35 10.01 -14.85
CA ALA A 270 -6.27 10.01 -13.87
C ALA A 270 -4.94 9.49 -14.44
N VAL A 271 -3.86 9.91 -13.80
CA VAL A 271 -2.55 9.25 -13.88
C VAL A 271 -2.14 8.80 -12.48
N LEU A 272 -1.83 7.52 -12.34
CA LEU A 272 -1.29 6.89 -11.15
C LEU A 272 0.21 6.72 -11.31
N VAL A 273 0.98 7.13 -10.32
CA VAL A 273 2.44 7.05 -10.32
C VAL A 273 2.85 6.00 -9.29
N ASP A 274 3.21 4.83 -9.78
CA ASP A 274 3.70 3.72 -8.94
C ASP A 274 5.18 3.43 -9.22
N ASP A 275 5.95 4.48 -9.18
CA ASP A 275 7.41 4.45 -9.16
C ASP A 275 7.89 5.35 -8.05
N ILE A 276 8.40 4.75 -6.98
CA ILE A 276 8.84 5.47 -5.77
C ILE A 276 10.01 6.44 -6.04
N SER A 277 10.72 6.27 -7.15
CA SER A 277 11.83 7.14 -7.54
C SER A 277 11.41 8.44 -8.23
N LEU A 278 10.12 8.58 -8.57
CA LEU A 278 9.57 9.78 -9.21
C LEU A 278 9.12 10.81 -8.17
N ASP A 279 9.48 12.06 -8.38
CA ASP A 279 8.93 13.16 -7.59
C ASP A 279 7.63 13.67 -8.25
N ILE A 280 6.51 13.50 -7.55
CA ILE A 280 5.19 13.95 -8.01
C ILE A 280 5.14 15.46 -8.30
N ARG A 281 5.97 16.26 -7.63
CA ARG A 281 6.05 17.71 -7.87
C ARG A 281 6.55 18.01 -9.28
N THR A 282 7.58 17.28 -9.72
CA THR A 282 8.10 17.39 -11.09
C THR A 282 7.01 17.09 -12.13
N LEU A 283 6.22 16.03 -11.90
CA LEU A 283 5.11 15.69 -12.80
C LEU A 283 3.98 16.72 -12.76
N LYS A 284 3.72 17.34 -11.61
CA LYS A 284 2.76 18.45 -11.51
C LYS A 284 3.23 19.69 -12.29
N PHE A 285 4.52 20.01 -12.26
CA PHE A 285 5.09 21.09 -13.07
C PHE A 285 5.01 20.77 -14.57
N GLU A 286 5.36 19.56 -14.98
CA GLU A 286 5.22 19.12 -16.38
C GLU A 286 3.76 19.24 -16.85
N LEU A 287 2.80 18.78 -16.03
CA LEU A 287 1.38 18.89 -16.32
C LEU A 287 0.94 20.37 -16.48
N ALA A 288 1.36 21.24 -15.57
CA ALA A 288 1.04 22.65 -15.64
C ALA A 288 1.62 23.34 -16.89
N ASP A 289 2.84 22.95 -17.30
CA ASP A 289 3.46 23.43 -18.53
C ASP A 289 2.68 22.96 -19.77
N LEU A 290 2.36 21.68 -19.85
CA LEU A 290 1.57 21.10 -20.96
C LEU A 290 0.19 21.77 -21.12
N LEU A 291 -0.42 22.21 -20.02
CA LEU A 291 -1.74 22.87 -20.02
C LEU A 291 -1.66 24.40 -20.07
N SER A 292 -0.47 24.98 -20.08
CA SER A 292 -0.29 26.43 -20.13
C SER A 292 -0.87 27.03 -21.41
N ILE A 293 -1.60 28.14 -21.29
CA ILE A 293 -2.19 28.88 -22.42
C ILE A 293 -1.11 29.35 -23.41
N LEU A 294 0.11 29.58 -22.93
CA LEU A 294 1.24 30.02 -23.74
C LEU A 294 1.95 28.86 -24.47
N ASN A 295 1.58 27.61 -24.15
CA ASN A 295 2.15 26.44 -24.78
C ASN A 295 1.31 26.01 -26.00
N GLU A 296 1.92 25.92 -27.18
CA GLU A 296 1.24 25.44 -28.40
C GLU A 296 0.65 24.03 -28.23
N SER A 297 1.24 23.21 -27.35
CA SER A 297 0.78 21.88 -27.00
C SER A 297 -0.54 21.87 -26.24
N SER A 298 -0.90 22.97 -25.55
CA SER A 298 -2.08 23.03 -24.67
C SER A 298 -3.39 22.70 -25.38
N MET A 299 -3.53 23.10 -26.64
CA MET A 299 -4.72 22.79 -27.44
C MET A 299 -4.83 21.29 -27.79
N THR A 300 -3.70 20.60 -27.87
CA THR A 300 -3.65 19.16 -28.15
C THR A 300 -3.87 18.37 -26.88
N TYR A 301 -3.08 18.62 -25.86
CA TYR A 301 -3.09 17.82 -24.63
C TYR A 301 -4.23 18.17 -23.67
N GLY A 302 -4.73 19.41 -23.68
CA GLY A 302 -5.89 19.81 -22.90
C GLY A 302 -7.16 19.01 -23.21
N ARG A 303 -7.29 18.48 -24.45
CA ARG A 303 -8.41 17.59 -24.82
C ARG A 303 -8.23 16.16 -24.36
N MET A 304 -7.00 15.77 -24.02
CA MET A 304 -6.65 14.42 -23.57
C MET A 304 -6.80 14.23 -22.06
N ILE A 305 -7.06 15.31 -21.34
CA ILE A 305 -7.16 15.35 -19.88
C ILE A 305 -8.56 15.79 -19.49
N ALA A 306 -9.20 15.03 -18.60
CA ALA A 306 -10.54 15.34 -18.12
C ALA A 306 -10.52 16.56 -17.18
N ASP A 307 -11.62 17.33 -17.11
CA ASP A 307 -11.74 18.51 -16.25
C ASP A 307 -11.43 18.23 -14.77
N ASN A 308 -11.80 17.05 -14.27
CA ASN A 308 -11.53 16.58 -12.91
C ASN A 308 -10.43 15.51 -12.92
N PHE A 309 -9.30 15.84 -13.53
CA PHE A 309 -8.16 14.95 -13.63
C PHE A 309 -7.46 14.78 -12.28
N LEU A 310 -7.05 13.54 -11.99
CA LEU A 310 -6.31 13.20 -10.78
C LEU A 310 -4.87 12.77 -11.14
N LEU A 311 -3.89 13.36 -10.48
CA LEU A 311 -2.51 12.91 -10.50
C LEU A 311 -2.16 12.43 -9.10
N LEU A 312 -2.04 11.11 -8.94
CA LEU A 312 -1.84 10.44 -7.66
C LEU A 312 -0.54 9.66 -7.68
N ASP A 313 0.18 9.64 -6.58
CA ASP A 313 1.35 8.78 -6.39
C ASP A 313 1.16 7.84 -5.19
N SER A 314 1.89 6.72 -5.24
CA SER A 314 1.78 5.64 -4.26
C SER A 314 2.15 6.10 -2.85
N PHE A 315 3.24 6.87 -2.70
CA PHE A 315 3.70 7.31 -1.38
C PHE A 315 2.71 8.28 -0.71
N ASN A 316 2.37 9.41 -1.37
CA ASN A 316 1.48 10.40 -0.76
C ASN A 316 0.08 9.84 -0.50
N THR A 317 -0.38 8.92 -1.38
CA THR A 317 -1.68 8.26 -1.17
C THR A 317 -1.69 7.43 0.11
N VAL A 318 -0.62 6.68 0.37
CA VAL A 318 -0.49 5.87 1.59
C VAL A 318 -0.22 6.76 2.80
N ALA A 319 0.65 7.77 2.70
CA ALA A 319 0.98 8.68 3.80
C ALA A 319 -0.25 9.43 4.31
N ASP A 320 -1.08 9.98 3.40
CA ASP A 320 -2.35 10.62 3.76
C ASP A 320 -3.31 9.65 4.50
N PHE A 321 -3.37 8.40 4.03
CA PHE A 321 -4.18 7.39 4.69
C PHE A 321 -3.62 7.04 6.07
N LEU A 322 -2.31 6.78 6.17
CA LEU A 322 -1.65 6.47 7.43
C LEU A 322 -1.90 7.56 8.48
N TYR A 323 -1.65 8.80 8.11
CA TYR A 323 -1.86 9.93 9.03
C TYR A 323 -3.31 9.97 9.52
N SER A 324 -4.26 9.89 8.59
CA SER A 324 -5.69 9.92 8.91
C SER A 324 -6.12 8.73 9.76
N TYR A 325 -5.63 7.53 9.46
CA TYR A 325 -5.93 6.30 10.21
C TYR A 325 -5.38 6.35 11.62
N LEU A 326 -4.10 6.69 11.78
CA LEU A 326 -3.45 6.78 13.08
C LEU A 326 -4.12 7.84 13.96
N ARG A 327 -4.45 9.00 13.40
CA ARG A 327 -5.11 10.09 14.11
C ARG A 327 -6.53 9.73 14.52
N SER A 328 -7.33 9.21 13.60
CA SER A 328 -8.75 8.89 13.86
C SER A 328 -8.94 7.77 14.88
N ASN A 329 -7.98 6.85 14.97
CA ASN A 329 -8.01 5.72 15.89
C ASN A 329 -7.16 5.94 17.15
N ASN A 330 -6.57 7.13 17.33
CA ASN A 330 -5.68 7.46 18.44
C ASN A 330 -4.50 6.48 18.58
N LEU A 331 -3.89 6.15 17.45
CA LEU A 331 -2.80 5.17 17.31
C LEU A 331 -1.42 5.79 17.09
N PHE A 332 -1.31 7.12 17.08
CA PHE A 332 -0.01 7.76 17.11
C PHE A 332 0.69 7.45 18.43
N THR A 333 1.98 7.11 18.35
CA THR A 333 2.83 6.97 19.54
C THR A 333 2.92 8.29 20.30
N HIS A 334 3.18 8.23 21.60
CA HIS A 334 3.46 9.43 22.40
C HIS A 334 4.94 9.82 22.40
N ASN A 335 5.76 9.10 21.67
CA ASN A 335 7.18 9.41 21.54
C ASN A 335 7.35 10.54 20.51
N ILE A 336 8.10 11.59 20.88
CA ILE A 336 8.38 12.76 20.01
C ILE A 336 9.77 12.63 19.35
N SER A 337 10.30 11.43 19.18
CA SER A 337 11.55 11.20 18.48
C SER A 337 11.36 11.29 16.95
N LYS A 338 12.47 11.39 16.23
CA LYS A 338 12.41 11.22 14.77
C LYS A 338 11.84 9.86 14.40
N PRO A 339 11.11 9.75 13.28
CA PRO A 339 10.68 8.46 12.77
C PRO A 339 11.87 7.50 12.61
N GLN A 340 11.65 6.23 12.92
CA GLN A 340 12.68 5.20 12.80
C GLN A 340 12.37 4.24 11.67
N VAL A 341 13.40 3.64 11.09
CA VAL A 341 13.28 2.59 10.07
C VAL A 341 14.08 1.37 10.50
N VAL A 342 13.43 0.22 10.47
CA VAL A 342 14.05 -1.07 10.73
C VAL A 342 13.79 -1.97 9.52
N THR A 343 14.81 -2.67 9.03
CA THR A 343 14.65 -3.56 7.87
C THR A 343 14.98 -4.99 8.25
N TYR A 344 14.07 -5.90 7.91
CA TYR A 344 14.23 -7.33 8.06
C TYR A 344 14.24 -8.04 6.71
N LEU A 345 14.95 -9.17 6.68
CA LEU A 345 14.98 -10.11 5.58
C LEU A 345 14.27 -11.39 6.02
N PRO A 346 13.26 -11.86 5.27
CA PRO A 346 12.67 -13.16 5.51
C PRO A 346 13.57 -14.24 4.96
N ILE A 347 13.89 -15.21 5.77
CA ILE A 347 14.65 -16.40 5.34
C ILE A 347 13.85 -17.67 5.68
N PRO A 348 14.01 -18.76 4.92
CA PRO A 348 13.44 -20.04 5.30
C PRO A 348 13.92 -20.42 6.70
N LYS A 349 13.00 -20.87 7.55
CA LYS A 349 13.35 -21.38 8.88
C LYS A 349 14.22 -22.63 8.70
N PRO A 350 15.44 -22.65 9.24
CA PRO A 350 16.30 -23.85 9.17
C PRO A 350 15.60 -25.07 9.75
N GLU A 351 15.94 -26.25 9.23
CA GLU A 351 15.46 -27.55 9.72
C GLU A 351 13.93 -27.79 9.58
N THR A 352 13.21 -26.92 8.85
CA THR A 352 11.78 -27.10 8.52
C THR A 352 11.59 -27.24 7.02
N GLU A 353 10.66 -28.12 6.61
CA GLU A 353 10.27 -28.32 5.20
C GLU A 353 8.89 -27.71 4.88
N ASP A 354 8.23 -27.15 5.88
CA ASP A 354 6.84 -26.64 5.79
C ASP A 354 6.72 -25.25 5.16
N GLY A 355 7.83 -24.66 4.71
CA GLY A 355 7.88 -23.31 4.13
C GLY A 355 7.89 -22.18 5.17
N SER A 356 8.01 -22.49 6.46
CA SER A 356 8.11 -21.49 7.52
C SER A 356 9.28 -20.54 7.29
N ILE A 357 9.09 -19.27 7.67
CA ILE A 357 10.11 -18.23 7.56
C ILE A 357 10.41 -17.62 8.92
N ILE A 358 11.63 -17.10 9.04
CA ILE A 358 12.04 -16.26 10.18
C ILE A 358 12.54 -14.92 9.66
N LEU A 359 12.45 -13.89 10.49
CA LEU A 359 12.98 -12.56 10.18
C LEU A 359 14.36 -12.38 10.82
N ILE A 360 15.32 -11.92 10.02
CA ILE A 360 16.65 -11.49 10.49
C ILE A 360 16.89 -10.01 10.12
N PRO A 361 17.64 -9.23 10.90
CA PRO A 361 17.98 -7.86 10.53
C PRO A 361 18.77 -7.81 9.22
N SER A 362 18.46 -6.86 8.35
CA SER A 362 19.17 -6.69 7.07
C SER A 362 20.67 -6.39 7.25
N SER A 363 21.05 -5.76 8.35
CA SER A 363 22.46 -5.48 8.68
C SER A 363 23.32 -6.74 8.81
N TYR A 364 22.71 -7.91 9.00
CA TYR A 364 23.42 -9.18 9.06
C TYR A 364 24.00 -9.60 7.70
N VAL A 365 23.35 -9.25 6.59
CA VAL A 365 23.77 -9.66 5.23
C VAL A 365 24.72 -8.64 4.60
N GLN A 366 24.80 -7.44 5.15
CA GLN A 366 25.70 -6.37 4.65
C GLN A 366 27.13 -6.45 5.19
N ASN A 367 27.40 -7.35 6.14
CA ASN A 367 28.73 -7.65 6.69
C ASN A 367 29.28 -8.98 6.16
#